data_74c42cf87fee1b60a02072b69dd90c52
#
_entry.id   74c42cf87fee1b60a02072b69dd90c52
#
_cell.length_a   1.000
_cell.length_b   1.000
_cell.length_c   1.000
_cell.angle_alpha   90.00
_cell.angle_beta   90.00
_cell.angle_gamma   90.00
#
_symmetry.space_group_name_H-M   'P 1'
#
loop_
_entity.id
_entity.type
_entity.pdbx_description
1 polymer ?
#
loop_
_entity_poly.entity_id
_entity_poly.type
_entity_poly.pdbx_seq_one_letter_code
_entity_poly.pdbx_strand_id
1 'polypeptide(L)'
;QRQMCIRDRLKATAVGSANDACVALAELLAGSEEVFVSMCNERAAQLGMKDTHFENCTGLDDSAQNHVTSAYDIALMSAELLKHEQIQNYTTIWMDSLRGGKTELVNTNKMVRFFKGTTGLKTGTTSKAGHCLSATAKRDSTHLIAVVLGSDTGALRFEAAKAMLNWGFANWAVVTPKVDASAIGDVTLSLIHI
;
A
#
# COMPACT_ATOMS: atom_id res chain seq x y z
N GLN A 1 26.14 18.88 1.40
CA GLN A 1 25.24 17.72 1.21
C GLN A 1 24.03 18.19 0.42
N ARG A 2 23.82 17.71 -0.80
CA ARG A 2 22.62 18.00 -1.57
C ARG A 2 21.47 17.26 -0.88
N GLN A 3 20.56 18.00 -0.26
CA GLN A 3 19.34 17.45 0.32
C GLN A 3 18.58 16.72 -0.78
N MET A 4 18.22 15.44 -0.53
CA MET A 4 17.33 14.69 -1.41
C MET A 4 15.99 15.40 -1.52
N CYS A 5 15.45 15.53 -2.74
CA CYS A 5 14.13 16.08 -2.93
C CYS A 5 13.03 15.13 -2.40
N ILE A 6 11.82 15.65 -2.20
CA ILE A 6 10.67 14.84 -1.71
C ILE A 6 10.46 13.60 -2.59
N ARG A 7 10.54 13.74 -3.92
CA ARG A 7 10.39 12.63 -4.86
C ARG A 7 11.42 11.52 -4.62
N ASP A 8 12.68 11.88 -4.39
CA ASP A 8 13.74 10.92 -4.14
C ASP A 8 13.55 10.21 -2.80
N ARG A 9 13.05 10.91 -1.77
CA ARG A 9 12.69 10.30 -0.48
C ARG A 9 11.53 9.32 -0.62
N LEU A 10 10.49 9.67 -1.38
CA LEU A 10 9.38 8.76 -1.69
C LEU A 10 9.86 7.51 -2.43
N LYS A 11 10.74 7.65 -3.43
CA LYS A 11 11.37 6.50 -4.10
C LYS A 11 12.20 5.65 -3.15
N ALA A 12 13.05 6.28 -2.34
CA ALA A 12 13.87 5.56 -1.37
C ALA A 12 13.02 4.75 -0.38
N THR A 13 11.92 5.32 0.11
CA THR A 13 10.99 4.66 1.03
C THR A 13 10.18 3.56 0.35
N ALA A 14 9.59 3.83 -0.81
CA ALA A 14 8.68 2.89 -1.47
C ALA A 14 9.42 1.72 -2.14
N VAL A 15 10.54 2.00 -2.81
CA VAL A 15 11.31 1.02 -3.58
C VAL A 15 12.38 0.35 -2.72
N GLY A 16 13.24 1.16 -2.08
CA GLY A 16 14.38 0.69 -1.31
C GLY A 16 14.08 0.37 0.15
N SER A 17 12.90 0.74 0.65
CA SER A 17 12.54 0.59 2.08
C SER A 17 13.50 1.32 3.03
N ALA A 18 13.95 2.53 2.64
CA ALA A 18 14.92 3.31 3.40
C ALA A 18 14.27 3.98 4.61
N ASN A 19 14.67 3.58 5.81
CA ASN A 19 14.13 4.08 7.07
C ASN A 19 14.47 5.56 7.30
N ASP A 20 15.70 5.98 6.99
CA ASP A 20 16.12 7.37 7.08
C ASP A 20 15.31 8.31 6.19
N ALA A 21 14.94 7.84 5.00
CA ALA A 21 14.07 8.60 4.11
C ALA A 21 12.62 8.69 4.64
N CYS A 22 12.13 7.63 5.30
CA CYS A 22 10.82 7.61 5.94
C CYS A 22 10.75 8.61 7.09
N VAL A 23 11.74 8.60 8.01
CA VAL A 23 11.83 9.57 9.11
C VAL A 23 11.90 11.00 8.57
N ALA A 24 12.74 11.24 7.56
CA ALA A 24 12.86 12.58 6.97
C ALA A 24 11.58 13.07 6.26
N LEU A 25 10.71 12.15 5.78
CA LEU A 25 9.38 12.50 5.27
C LEU A 25 8.41 12.78 6.43
N ALA A 26 8.47 12.00 7.51
CA ALA A 26 7.65 12.21 8.69
C ALA A 26 7.91 13.59 9.32
N GLU A 27 9.18 13.93 9.52
CA GLU A 27 9.60 15.26 10.03
C GLU A 27 9.16 16.41 9.09
N LEU A 28 9.28 16.20 7.78
CA LEU A 28 8.86 17.21 6.79
C LEU A 28 7.36 17.48 6.84
N LEU A 29 6.55 16.45 7.05
CA LEU A 29 5.08 16.53 7.01
C LEU A 29 4.50 17.01 8.34
N ALA A 30 5.09 16.62 9.46
CA ALA A 30 4.52 16.81 10.79
C ALA A 30 5.41 17.57 11.77
N GLY A 31 6.63 17.89 11.38
CA GLY A 31 7.61 18.58 12.24
C GLY A 31 8.41 17.64 13.14
N SER A 32 7.86 16.46 13.51
CA SER A 32 8.59 15.39 14.19
C SER A 32 8.01 14.03 13.87
N GLU A 33 8.77 12.95 14.14
CA GLU A 33 8.30 11.59 13.99
C GLU A 33 7.12 11.28 14.92
N GLU A 34 7.15 11.73 16.16
CA GLU A 34 6.10 11.50 17.15
C GLU A 34 4.75 12.08 16.70
N VAL A 35 4.76 13.31 16.18
CA VAL A 35 3.55 13.95 15.66
C VAL A 35 3.05 13.21 14.43
N PHE A 36 3.96 12.77 13.54
CA PHE A 36 3.60 11.98 12.37
C PHE A 36 2.95 10.64 12.75
N VAL A 37 3.51 9.95 13.74
CA VAL A 37 2.96 8.68 14.26
C VAL A 37 1.58 8.90 14.89
N SER A 38 1.37 9.99 15.62
CA SER A 38 0.04 10.37 16.11
C SER A 38 -0.96 10.52 14.96
N MET A 39 -0.58 11.24 13.90
CA MET A 39 -1.40 11.39 12.69
C MET A 39 -1.70 10.04 12.03
N CYS A 40 -0.72 9.11 11.99
CA CYS A 40 -0.93 7.76 11.47
C CYS A 40 -1.95 6.99 12.29
N ASN A 41 -1.88 7.05 13.63
CA ASN A 41 -2.84 6.39 14.51
C ASN A 41 -4.25 6.99 14.41
N GLU A 42 -4.36 8.31 14.32
CA GLU A 42 -5.64 8.98 14.05
C GLU A 42 -6.24 8.54 12.71
N ARG A 43 -5.40 8.44 11.67
CA ARG A 43 -5.85 7.98 10.36
C ARG A 43 -6.25 6.51 10.38
N ALA A 44 -5.52 5.65 11.08
CA ALA A 44 -5.89 4.26 11.29
C ALA A 44 -7.27 4.12 11.94
N ALA A 45 -7.54 4.90 13.00
CA ALA A 45 -8.84 4.93 13.64
C ALA A 45 -9.97 5.38 12.68
N GLN A 46 -9.73 6.43 11.88
CA GLN A 46 -10.69 6.91 10.87
C GLN A 46 -11.00 5.85 9.80
N LEU A 47 -10.03 5.03 9.45
CA LEU A 47 -10.17 3.92 8.49
C LEU A 47 -10.82 2.67 9.12
N GLY A 48 -11.07 2.67 10.43
CA GLY A 48 -11.63 1.53 11.16
C GLY A 48 -10.63 0.40 11.41
N MET A 49 -9.33 0.69 11.40
CA MET A 49 -8.25 -0.26 11.69
C MET A 49 -8.17 -0.49 13.21
N LYS A 50 -8.96 -1.44 13.70
CA LYS A 50 -9.18 -1.65 15.16
C LYS A 50 -8.03 -2.39 15.85
N ASP A 51 -7.25 -3.15 15.09
CA ASP A 51 -6.16 -3.98 15.59
C ASP A 51 -4.79 -3.36 15.27
N THR A 52 -4.75 -2.04 15.00
CA THR A 52 -3.54 -1.35 14.58
C THR A 52 -3.15 -0.25 15.55
N HIS A 53 -1.88 -0.28 15.94
CA HIS A 53 -1.22 0.80 16.66
C HIS A 53 0.22 0.96 16.19
N PHE A 54 0.59 2.18 15.81
CA PHE A 54 1.93 2.55 15.36
C PHE A 54 2.70 3.25 16.49
N GLU A 55 3.96 2.85 16.71
CA GLU A 55 4.89 3.50 17.65
C GLU A 55 6.02 4.24 16.95
N ASN A 56 6.25 3.94 15.67
CA ASN A 56 7.22 4.64 14.82
C ASN A 56 6.77 4.61 13.35
N CYS A 57 7.45 5.39 12.50
CA CYS A 57 7.11 5.48 11.08
C CYS A 57 7.85 4.46 10.20
N THR A 58 8.80 3.71 10.74
CA THR A 58 9.68 2.80 9.98
C THR A 58 9.24 1.34 10.04
N GLY A 59 8.50 0.95 11.08
CA GLY A 59 8.12 -0.44 11.34
C GLY A 59 9.20 -1.25 12.04
N LEU A 60 10.29 -0.61 12.53
CA LEU A 60 11.28 -1.30 13.34
C LEU A 60 10.69 -1.66 14.71
N ASP A 61 10.95 -2.87 15.15
CA ASP A 61 10.35 -3.44 16.37
C ASP A 61 11.34 -3.65 17.53
N ASP A 62 12.60 -3.22 17.37
CA ASP A 62 13.65 -3.45 18.37
C ASP A 62 13.32 -2.85 19.74
N SER A 63 12.73 -1.64 19.76
CA SER A 63 12.30 -0.95 20.98
C SER A 63 10.78 -0.88 21.14
N ALA A 64 10.02 -1.29 20.13
CA ALA A 64 8.57 -1.19 20.14
C ALA A 64 7.94 -2.30 21.00
N GLN A 65 6.95 -1.90 21.84
CA GLN A 65 6.23 -2.82 22.72
C GLN A 65 4.83 -3.15 22.20
N ASN A 66 4.19 -2.16 21.56
CA ASN A 66 2.80 -2.27 21.09
C ASN A 66 2.66 -1.81 19.63
N HIS A 67 3.66 -2.08 18.78
CA HIS A 67 3.62 -1.80 17.35
C HIS A 67 2.95 -2.98 16.63
N VAL A 68 1.63 -2.93 16.51
CA VAL A 68 0.81 -4.07 16.09
C VAL A 68 -0.14 -3.70 14.95
N THR A 69 -0.53 -4.71 14.18
CA THR A 69 -1.55 -4.59 13.13
C THR A 69 -2.14 -5.96 12.79
N SER A 70 -3.22 -5.98 12.01
CA SER A 70 -3.79 -7.19 11.41
C SER A 70 -3.71 -7.16 9.89
N ALA A 71 -3.82 -8.33 9.25
CA ALA A 71 -3.86 -8.42 7.79
C ALA A 71 -5.07 -7.68 7.21
N TYR A 72 -6.19 -7.67 7.93
CA TYR A 72 -7.39 -6.94 7.55
C TYR A 72 -7.16 -5.43 7.57
N ASP A 73 -6.58 -4.91 8.63
CA ASP A 73 -6.27 -3.48 8.77
C ASP A 73 -5.28 -3.00 7.70
N ILE A 74 -4.25 -3.78 7.43
CA ILE A 74 -3.32 -3.47 6.32
C ILE A 74 -4.04 -3.49 4.96
N ALA A 75 -5.04 -4.36 4.77
CA ALA A 75 -5.85 -4.34 3.55
C ALA A 75 -6.71 -3.07 3.46
N LEU A 76 -7.31 -2.59 4.56
CA LEU A 76 -8.04 -1.33 4.62
C LEU A 76 -7.14 -0.14 4.25
N MET A 77 -5.97 -0.04 4.88
CA MET A 77 -4.98 1.01 4.59
C MET A 77 -4.52 0.95 3.13
N SER A 78 -4.28 -0.26 2.61
CA SER A 78 -3.87 -0.46 1.22
C SER A 78 -4.95 -0.03 0.24
N ALA A 79 -6.22 -0.34 0.52
CA ALA A 79 -7.36 0.08 -0.29
C ALA A 79 -7.50 1.61 -0.32
N GLU A 80 -7.31 2.27 0.83
CA GLU A 80 -7.31 3.72 0.91
C GLU A 80 -6.17 4.34 0.10
N LEU A 81 -4.95 3.81 0.26
CA LEU A 81 -3.78 4.29 -0.47
C LEU A 81 -3.95 4.18 -1.99
N LEU A 82 -4.58 3.12 -2.48
CA LEU A 82 -4.82 2.90 -3.91
C LEU A 82 -5.80 3.89 -4.54
N LYS A 83 -6.59 4.64 -3.77
CA LYS A 83 -7.42 5.74 -4.27
C LYS A 83 -6.56 6.90 -4.78
N HIS A 84 -5.31 6.99 -4.34
CA HIS A 84 -4.33 7.96 -4.80
C HIS A 84 -3.50 7.35 -5.95
N GLU A 85 -3.96 7.52 -7.18
CA GLU A 85 -3.33 6.91 -8.37
C GLU A 85 -1.83 7.18 -8.50
N GLN A 86 -1.38 8.36 -8.04
CA GLN A 86 0.02 8.76 -8.08
C GLN A 86 0.95 7.83 -7.29
N ILE A 87 0.43 7.05 -6.31
CA ILE A 87 1.28 6.12 -5.53
C ILE A 87 1.90 5.04 -6.44
N GLN A 88 1.20 4.66 -7.50
CA GLN A 88 1.68 3.65 -8.44
C GLN A 88 2.92 4.11 -9.19
N ASN A 89 3.14 5.43 -9.34
CA ASN A 89 4.37 5.99 -9.93
C ASN A 89 5.63 5.65 -9.10
N TYR A 90 5.45 5.18 -7.88
CA TYR A 90 6.54 4.77 -6.97
C TYR A 90 6.52 3.27 -6.72
N THR A 91 5.37 2.69 -6.43
CA THR A 91 5.24 1.29 -6.00
C THR A 91 5.46 0.29 -7.14
N THR A 92 5.32 0.71 -8.39
CA THR A 92 5.56 -0.12 -9.59
C THR A 92 6.98 -0.01 -10.15
N ILE A 93 7.82 0.86 -9.60
CA ILE A 93 9.23 0.94 -10.01
C ILE A 93 9.93 -0.35 -9.62
N TRP A 94 10.54 -1.05 -10.61
CA TRP A 94 11.38 -2.21 -10.33
C TRP A 94 12.80 -1.81 -9.95
N MET A 95 13.41 -0.94 -10.74
CA MET A 95 14.77 -0.42 -10.52
C MET A 95 14.81 1.06 -10.85
N ASP A 96 15.53 1.82 -10.07
CA ASP A 96 15.79 3.24 -10.29
C ASP A 96 17.12 3.64 -9.65
N SER A 97 17.51 4.88 -9.77
CA SER A 97 18.69 5.41 -9.09
C SER A 97 18.44 6.77 -8.44
N LEU A 98 19.22 7.06 -7.42
CA LEU A 98 19.21 8.32 -6.70
C LEU A 98 20.57 9.03 -6.85
N ARG A 99 20.60 10.31 -6.48
CA ARG A 99 21.84 11.12 -6.40
C ARG A 99 22.62 11.12 -7.72
N GLY A 100 21.91 11.18 -8.87
CA GLY A 100 22.55 11.20 -10.19
C GLY A 100 23.24 9.88 -10.55
N GLY A 101 22.62 8.74 -10.20
CA GLY A 101 23.10 7.41 -10.52
C GLY A 101 24.05 6.80 -9.47
N LYS A 102 24.35 7.51 -8.38
CA LYS A 102 25.29 7.03 -7.35
C LYS A 102 24.71 5.96 -6.41
N THR A 103 23.39 5.86 -6.32
CA THR A 103 22.71 4.91 -5.44
C THR A 103 21.66 4.20 -6.28
N GLU A 104 21.84 2.91 -6.48
CA GLU A 104 20.84 2.08 -7.16
C GLU A 104 19.74 1.68 -6.18
N LEU A 105 18.50 1.71 -6.65
CA LEU A 105 17.32 1.21 -5.96
C LEU A 105 16.79 -0.01 -6.69
N VAL A 106 16.56 -1.08 -5.95
CA VAL A 106 15.85 -2.28 -6.42
C VAL A 106 14.64 -2.52 -5.53
N ASN A 107 13.49 -2.72 -6.12
CA ASN A 107 12.27 -2.91 -5.36
C ASN A 107 12.32 -4.20 -4.52
N THR A 108 12.07 -4.05 -3.24
CA THR A 108 11.99 -5.18 -2.31
C THR A 108 10.81 -6.10 -2.61
N ASN A 109 9.77 -5.57 -3.28
CA ASN A 109 8.63 -6.34 -3.76
C ASN A 109 8.92 -6.97 -5.13
N LYS A 110 9.43 -8.19 -5.13
CA LYS A 110 9.76 -8.93 -6.37
C LYS A 110 8.55 -9.18 -7.28
N MET A 111 7.31 -9.08 -6.78
CA MET A 111 6.12 -9.24 -7.61
C MET A 111 5.99 -8.16 -8.67
N VAL A 112 6.53 -6.97 -8.44
CA VAL A 112 6.57 -5.88 -9.44
C VAL A 112 7.20 -6.34 -10.76
N ARG A 113 8.21 -7.20 -10.69
CA ARG A 113 8.86 -7.75 -11.88
C ARG A 113 8.24 -9.05 -12.39
N PHE A 114 7.79 -9.92 -11.47
CA PHE A 114 7.52 -11.32 -11.78
C PHE A 114 6.06 -11.74 -11.70
N PHE A 115 5.13 -10.80 -11.40
CA PHE A 115 3.71 -11.10 -11.37
C PHE A 115 2.91 -10.10 -12.20
N LYS A 116 2.22 -10.59 -13.24
CA LYS A 116 1.49 -9.76 -14.20
C LYS A 116 0.40 -8.94 -13.51
N GLY A 117 0.42 -7.63 -13.74
CA GLY A 117 -0.59 -6.70 -13.24
C GLY A 117 -0.27 -6.14 -11.84
N THR A 118 0.89 -6.45 -11.26
CA THR A 118 1.27 -5.91 -9.94
C THR A 118 1.29 -4.38 -9.96
N THR A 119 0.60 -3.76 -9.00
CA THR A 119 0.55 -2.31 -8.76
C THR A 119 1.27 -1.89 -7.48
N GLY A 120 1.78 -2.85 -6.72
CA GLY A 120 2.55 -2.61 -5.51
C GLY A 120 2.27 -3.69 -4.45
N LEU A 121 2.28 -3.39 -3.14
CA LEU A 121 2.61 -2.12 -2.49
C LEU A 121 3.97 -2.23 -1.77
N LYS A 122 3.99 -2.88 -0.59
CA LYS A 122 5.15 -2.82 0.31
C LYS A 122 5.45 -4.15 0.98
N THR A 123 6.74 -4.43 1.13
CA THR A 123 7.27 -5.53 1.95
C THR A 123 7.71 -5.00 3.32
N GLY A 124 7.64 -5.84 4.33
CA GLY A 124 8.26 -5.63 5.64
C GLY A 124 9.00 -6.89 6.09
N THR A 125 10.02 -6.73 6.91
CA THR A 125 10.70 -7.86 7.56
C THR A 125 11.33 -7.37 8.84
N THR A 126 10.97 -8.00 9.95
CA THR A 126 11.59 -7.81 11.26
C THR A 126 11.78 -9.18 11.94
N SER A 127 12.52 -9.22 13.02
CA SER A 127 12.74 -10.45 13.78
C SER A 127 11.46 -10.96 14.47
N LYS A 128 10.58 -10.04 14.90
CA LYS A 128 9.32 -10.39 15.59
C LYS A 128 8.18 -10.65 14.59
N ALA A 129 8.04 -9.79 13.56
CA ALA A 129 6.94 -9.88 12.60
C ALA A 129 7.16 -10.92 11.49
N GLY A 130 8.37 -11.45 11.32
CA GLY A 130 8.71 -12.31 10.19
C GLY A 130 8.66 -11.56 8.85
N HIS A 131 8.35 -12.27 7.78
CA HIS A 131 8.27 -11.68 6.44
C HIS A 131 6.83 -11.29 6.10
N CYS A 132 6.61 -9.99 5.90
CA CYS A 132 5.30 -9.40 5.63
C CYS A 132 5.23 -8.80 4.22
N LEU A 133 4.03 -8.77 3.65
CA LEU A 133 3.77 -8.22 2.32
C LEU A 133 2.32 -7.73 2.21
N SER A 134 2.14 -6.48 1.81
CA SER A 134 0.92 -6.04 1.15
C SER A 134 1.15 -6.04 -0.35
N ALA A 135 0.50 -6.94 -1.08
CA ALA A 135 0.59 -7.07 -2.52
C ALA A 135 -0.71 -6.62 -3.19
N THR A 136 -0.59 -5.87 -4.28
CA THR A 136 -1.74 -5.43 -5.06
C THR A 136 -1.51 -5.71 -6.53
N ALA A 137 -2.57 -6.10 -7.22
CA ALA A 137 -2.53 -6.32 -8.66
C ALA A 137 -3.86 -5.96 -9.31
N LYS A 138 -3.76 -5.40 -10.52
CA LYS A 138 -4.91 -5.02 -11.34
C LYS A 138 -4.88 -5.80 -12.65
N ARG A 139 -6.00 -6.41 -13.01
CA ARG A 139 -6.24 -7.03 -14.32
C ARG A 139 -7.60 -6.57 -14.79
N ASP A 140 -7.66 -5.99 -15.97
CA ASP A 140 -8.85 -5.36 -16.53
C ASP A 140 -9.47 -4.36 -15.53
N SER A 141 -10.72 -4.52 -15.16
CA SER A 141 -11.42 -3.68 -14.17
C SER A 141 -11.27 -4.17 -12.71
N THR A 142 -10.68 -5.34 -12.49
CA THR A 142 -10.55 -5.94 -11.16
C THR A 142 -9.21 -5.58 -10.52
N HIS A 143 -9.25 -4.96 -9.34
CA HIS A 143 -8.06 -4.62 -8.55
C HIS A 143 -8.13 -5.35 -7.21
N LEU A 144 -7.17 -6.21 -6.94
CA LEU A 144 -7.13 -7.07 -5.76
C LEU A 144 -5.98 -6.71 -4.84
N ILE A 145 -6.19 -6.94 -3.56
CA ILE A 145 -5.21 -6.78 -2.49
C ILE A 145 -5.04 -8.12 -1.78
N ALA A 146 -3.80 -8.53 -1.58
CA ALA A 146 -3.45 -9.71 -0.79
C ALA A 146 -2.44 -9.30 0.29
N VAL A 147 -2.75 -9.56 1.55
CA VAL A 147 -1.88 -9.26 2.69
C VAL A 147 -1.40 -10.56 3.31
N VAL A 148 -0.09 -10.67 3.48
CA VAL A 148 0.58 -11.79 4.16
C VAL A 148 1.40 -11.22 5.29
N LEU A 149 1.17 -11.69 6.51
CA LEU A 149 1.94 -11.33 7.70
C LEU A 149 2.54 -12.60 8.31
N GLY A 150 3.69 -12.46 8.98
CA GLY A 150 4.28 -13.53 9.77
C GLY A 150 4.78 -14.74 8.96
N SER A 151 5.15 -14.55 7.69
CA SER A 151 5.70 -15.68 6.92
C SER A 151 7.13 -16.00 7.34
N ASP A 152 7.47 -17.29 7.40
CA ASP A 152 8.79 -17.79 7.83
C ASP A 152 9.91 -17.35 6.87
N THR A 153 9.61 -17.23 5.58
CA THR A 153 10.61 -16.83 4.58
C THR A 153 10.07 -15.78 3.60
N GLY A 154 11.00 -15.00 3.04
CA GLY A 154 10.67 -14.05 1.98
C GLY A 154 10.10 -14.71 0.70
N ALA A 155 10.42 -15.97 0.43
CA ALA A 155 9.88 -16.73 -0.70
C ALA A 155 8.41 -17.10 -0.44
N LEU A 156 8.10 -17.66 0.72
CA LEU A 156 6.76 -18.12 1.08
C LEU A 156 5.74 -16.98 1.08
N ARG A 157 6.09 -15.77 1.56
CA ARG A 157 5.18 -14.62 1.50
C ARG A 157 4.77 -14.27 0.06
N PHE A 158 5.70 -14.38 -0.90
CA PHE A 158 5.39 -14.11 -2.31
C PHE A 158 4.54 -15.22 -2.94
N GLU A 159 4.81 -16.48 -2.58
CA GLU A 159 4.01 -17.62 -3.04
C GLU A 159 2.57 -17.53 -2.52
N ALA A 160 2.39 -17.26 -1.23
CA ALA A 160 1.07 -17.07 -0.63
C ALA A 160 0.30 -15.91 -1.29
N ALA A 161 0.94 -14.75 -1.47
CA ALA A 161 0.31 -13.60 -2.12
C ALA A 161 -0.08 -13.90 -3.57
N LYS A 162 0.78 -14.58 -4.34
CA LYS A 162 0.47 -15.00 -5.72
C LYS A 162 -0.70 -15.97 -5.77
N ALA A 163 -0.73 -16.94 -4.86
CA ALA A 163 -1.83 -17.91 -4.77
C ALA A 163 -3.17 -17.22 -4.51
N MET A 164 -3.22 -16.30 -3.52
CA MET A 164 -4.42 -15.53 -3.20
C MET A 164 -4.87 -14.65 -4.37
N LEU A 165 -3.96 -13.90 -5.00
CA LEU A 165 -4.29 -13.04 -6.14
C LEU A 165 -4.76 -13.85 -7.35
N ASN A 166 -4.10 -14.98 -7.67
CA ASN A 166 -4.52 -15.84 -8.76
C ASN A 166 -5.90 -16.45 -8.50
N TRP A 167 -6.15 -16.91 -7.27
CA TRP A 167 -7.47 -17.38 -6.87
C TRP A 167 -8.52 -16.27 -7.01
N GLY A 168 -8.20 -15.06 -6.53
CA GLY A 168 -9.10 -13.91 -6.64
C GLY A 168 -9.45 -13.58 -8.10
N PHE A 169 -8.46 -13.49 -8.99
CA PHE A 169 -8.70 -13.23 -10.42
C PHE A 169 -9.43 -14.37 -11.16
N ALA A 170 -9.33 -15.59 -10.66
CA ALA A 170 -10.05 -16.73 -11.23
C ALA A 170 -11.53 -16.79 -10.81
N ASN A 171 -11.87 -16.25 -9.64
CA ASN A 171 -13.19 -16.39 -9.04
C ASN A 171 -14.00 -15.08 -8.96
N TRP A 172 -13.35 -13.92 -9.15
CA TRP A 172 -14.00 -12.62 -9.00
C TRP A 172 -13.71 -11.72 -10.21
N ALA A 173 -14.74 -11.02 -10.68
CA ALA A 173 -14.63 -10.00 -11.71
C ALA A 173 -15.56 -8.83 -11.39
N VAL A 174 -15.12 -7.62 -11.73
CA VAL A 174 -15.99 -6.45 -11.71
C VAL A 174 -16.88 -6.48 -12.95
N VAL A 175 -18.19 -6.59 -12.74
CA VAL A 175 -19.17 -6.57 -13.81
C VAL A 175 -19.91 -5.23 -13.79
N THR A 176 -19.88 -4.51 -14.91
CA THR A 176 -20.72 -3.34 -15.10
C THR A 176 -22.00 -3.78 -15.81
N PRO A 177 -23.15 -3.84 -15.12
CA PRO A 177 -24.40 -4.22 -15.78
C PRO A 177 -24.72 -3.20 -16.87
N LYS A 178 -25.08 -3.69 -18.05
CA LYS A 178 -25.66 -2.86 -19.08
C LYS A 178 -27.13 -2.67 -18.71
N VAL A 179 -27.50 -1.46 -18.30
CA VAL A 179 -28.89 -1.11 -18.10
C VAL A 179 -29.45 -0.76 -19.48
N ASP A 180 -30.47 -1.49 -19.91
CA ASP A 180 -31.25 -1.11 -21.10
C ASP A 180 -32.13 0.09 -20.72
N ALA A 181 -31.72 1.27 -21.13
CA ALA A 181 -32.46 2.49 -20.85
C ALA A 181 -33.88 2.49 -21.48
N SER A 182 -34.11 1.67 -22.51
CA SER A 182 -35.43 1.52 -23.14
C SER A 182 -36.40 0.72 -22.25
N ALA A 183 -35.90 -0.08 -21.32
CA ALA A 183 -36.69 -0.80 -20.34
C ALA A 183 -37.13 0.07 -19.14
N ILE A 184 -36.59 1.27 -19.02
CA ILE A 184 -36.97 2.24 -17.98
C ILE A 184 -38.04 3.14 -18.59
N GLY A 185 -39.32 2.94 -18.20
CA GLY A 185 -40.40 3.83 -18.62
C GLY A 185 -40.19 5.28 -18.17
N ASP A 186 -40.88 6.21 -18.85
CA ASP A 186 -40.85 7.63 -18.51
C ASP A 186 -41.26 7.86 -17.04
N VAL A 187 -40.39 8.50 -16.28
CA VAL A 187 -40.71 8.92 -14.92
C VAL A 187 -41.15 10.36 -14.94
N THR A 188 -42.44 10.59 -14.62
CA THR A 188 -42.95 11.95 -14.50
C THR A 188 -42.44 12.60 -13.22
N LEU A 189 -41.49 13.54 -13.34
CA LEU A 189 -41.03 14.34 -12.22
C LEU A 189 -42.03 15.47 -11.97
N SER A 190 -42.73 15.43 -10.83
CA SER A 190 -43.53 16.57 -10.37
C SER A 190 -42.58 17.62 -9.78
N LEU A 191 -42.47 18.76 -10.48
CA LEU A 191 -41.80 19.96 -9.93
C LEU A 191 -42.72 20.58 -8.90
N ILE A 192 -42.42 20.38 -7.63
CA ILE A 192 -43.05 21.15 -6.56
C ILE A 192 -42.37 22.51 -6.58
N HIS A 193 -43.10 23.54 -6.97
CA HIS A 193 -42.70 24.91 -6.80
C HIS A 193 -42.66 25.23 -5.30
N ILE A 194 -41.49 25.53 -4.81
CA ILE A 194 -41.28 26.12 -3.49
C ILE A 194 -41.32 27.64 -3.65
#